data_27c03d45fd1a4b61aa10130a8af8af1c
#
_entry.id   27c03d45fd1a4b61aa10130a8af8af1c
#
_cell.length_a   1.000
_cell.length_b   1.000
_cell.length_c   1.000
_cell.angle_alpha   90.00
_cell.angle_beta   90.00
_cell.angle_gamma   90.00
#
_symmetry.space_group_name_H-M   'P 1'
#
loop_
_entity.id
_entity.type
_entity.pdbx_description
1 polymer ?
#
loop_
_entity_poly.entity_id
_entity_poly.type
_entity_poly.pdbx_seq_one_letter_code
_entity_poly.pdbx_strand_id
1 'polypeptide(L)'
;MDGVIVIRKEKGFTSHDVVAKLRGILHMKKIGHTGTLDPDAEGVLPVALGKATRLVDMITDKEKTYEAVMRLGVVTDTQDMSGTVLSQTTELSVTEEELCTVVSSFVGDYMQVPPMYSALKVNGKKLYELAREGKTVERKPRPVHFYEIEILDISFPLVRFRVTCSKGTYIRTLCHDIGEKLGCGAAMESLLRTKVGRFTLDDAITLAQTEEAVQKGIIESKILGIEEILAEYPRVCCTKEGDRLLANGNPLVQALVDAQEKNGWIRMCSSEGGFAGVYQWDEKRNRYFPVKMF
;
A
#
# COMPACT_ATOMS: atom_id res chain seq x y z
N MET A 1 -21.22 6.84 -5.64
CA MET A 1 -19.76 7.02 -5.83
C MET A 1 -19.09 5.65 -5.78
N ASP A 2 -18.50 5.19 -6.89
CA ASP A 2 -17.74 3.93 -6.99
C ASP A 2 -16.38 4.25 -7.60
N GLY A 3 -15.30 4.23 -6.80
CA GLY A 3 -13.97 4.61 -7.27
C GLY A 3 -12.96 4.65 -6.13
N VAL A 4 -11.82 5.28 -6.36
CA VAL A 4 -10.78 5.49 -5.36
C VAL A 4 -10.55 6.97 -5.15
N ILE A 5 -10.59 7.39 -3.89
CA ILE A 5 -10.12 8.70 -3.44
C ILE A 5 -8.75 8.50 -2.78
N VAL A 6 -7.81 9.41 -3.05
CA VAL A 6 -6.48 9.36 -2.44
C VAL A 6 -6.45 10.35 -1.29
N ILE A 7 -6.25 9.83 -0.08
CA ILE A 7 -6.19 10.68 1.12
C ILE A 7 -4.73 10.88 1.53
N ARG A 8 -4.34 12.14 1.77
CA ARG A 8 -3.13 12.46 2.50
C ARG A 8 -3.40 12.23 3.97
N LYS A 9 -3.05 11.03 4.46
CA LYS A 9 -3.21 10.70 5.87
C LYS A 9 -2.27 11.58 6.70
N GLU A 10 -2.83 12.26 7.68
CA GLU A 10 -2.11 13.13 8.61
C GLU A 10 -1.64 12.32 9.82
N LYS A 11 -0.61 12.82 10.50
CA LYS A 11 -0.09 12.27 11.76
C LYS A 11 -1.20 12.22 12.83
N GLY A 12 -1.16 11.19 13.68
CA GLY A 12 -2.12 10.99 14.78
C GLY A 12 -3.38 10.21 14.39
N PHE A 13 -3.64 9.96 13.11
CA PHE A 13 -4.74 9.10 12.66
C PHE A 13 -4.25 7.70 12.31
N THR A 14 -4.99 6.67 12.71
CA THR A 14 -4.85 5.35 12.08
C THR A 14 -5.50 5.35 10.70
N SER A 15 -5.12 4.40 9.83
CA SER A 15 -5.80 4.22 8.54
C SER A 15 -7.29 3.87 8.70
N HIS A 16 -7.69 3.25 9.83
CA HIS A 16 -9.08 2.98 10.17
C HIS A 16 -9.85 4.24 10.57
N ASP A 17 -9.21 5.17 11.30
CA ASP A 17 -9.81 6.47 11.65
C ASP A 17 -10.12 7.29 10.40
N VAL A 18 -9.21 7.27 9.42
CA VAL A 18 -9.44 7.90 8.11
C VAL A 18 -10.69 7.31 7.43
N VAL A 19 -10.81 5.98 7.41
CA VAL A 19 -12.00 5.31 6.84
C VAL A 19 -13.26 5.67 7.64
N ALA A 20 -13.19 5.71 8.97
CA ALA A 20 -14.33 6.08 9.82
C ALA A 20 -14.80 7.51 9.56
N LYS A 21 -13.86 8.48 9.48
CA LYS A 21 -14.16 9.88 9.14
C LYS A 21 -14.75 10.01 7.74
N LEU A 22 -14.19 9.33 6.73
CA LEU A 22 -14.71 9.34 5.37
C LEU A 22 -16.13 8.77 5.28
N ARG A 23 -16.49 7.77 6.08
CA ARG A 23 -17.88 7.28 6.15
C ARG A 23 -18.86 8.37 6.57
N GLY A 24 -18.47 9.21 7.53
CA GLY A 24 -19.27 10.37 7.95
C GLY A 24 -19.33 11.45 6.88
N ILE A 25 -18.18 11.86 6.34
CA ILE A 25 -18.06 12.95 5.34
C ILE A 25 -18.84 12.59 4.06
N LEU A 26 -18.66 11.36 3.54
CA LEU A 26 -19.25 10.92 2.27
C LEU A 26 -20.63 10.28 2.42
N HIS A 27 -21.13 10.10 3.65
CA HIS A 27 -22.36 9.36 3.97
C HIS A 27 -22.43 7.96 3.36
N MET A 28 -21.29 7.25 3.33
CA MET A 28 -21.14 5.94 2.71
C MET A 28 -20.67 4.89 3.72
N LYS A 29 -21.30 3.69 3.69
CA LYS A 29 -20.91 2.57 4.56
C LYS A 29 -19.74 1.74 3.99
N LYS A 30 -19.74 1.53 2.67
CA LYS A 30 -18.79 0.63 1.99
C LYS A 30 -17.53 1.39 1.57
N ILE A 31 -16.56 1.44 2.47
CA ILE A 31 -15.27 2.11 2.28
C ILE A 31 -14.16 1.21 2.85
N GLY A 32 -13.03 1.11 2.14
CA GLY A 32 -11.86 0.32 2.57
C GLY A 32 -10.56 0.95 2.09
N HIS A 33 -9.51 0.94 2.94
CA HIS A 33 -8.18 1.41 2.56
C HIS A 33 -7.31 0.30 1.94
N THR A 34 -6.31 0.68 1.14
CA THR A 34 -5.46 -0.24 0.37
C THR A 34 -4.08 -0.49 0.99
N GLY A 35 -3.94 -0.29 2.29
CA GLY A 35 -2.67 -0.54 2.98
C GLY A 35 -2.50 0.34 4.21
N THR A 36 -2.21 -0.28 5.34
CA THR A 36 -2.07 0.40 6.62
C THR A 36 -0.85 1.33 6.62
N LEU A 37 -1.03 2.50 7.20
CA LEU A 37 0.03 3.37 7.72
C LEU A 37 -0.08 3.40 9.23
N ASP A 38 1.06 3.43 9.92
CA ASP A 38 1.12 3.59 11.37
C ASP A 38 0.52 4.96 11.77
N PRO A 39 0.08 5.15 13.02
CA PRO A 39 -0.54 6.41 13.45
C PRO A 39 0.34 7.64 13.18
N ASP A 40 1.64 7.54 13.46
CA ASP A 40 2.60 8.63 13.27
C ASP A 40 3.14 8.79 11.86
N ALA A 41 2.89 7.81 10.99
CA ALA A 41 3.24 7.90 9.58
C ALA A 41 2.22 8.75 8.81
N GLU A 42 2.69 9.45 7.78
CA GLU A 42 1.90 10.34 6.94
C GLU A 42 1.88 9.90 5.48
N GLY A 43 1.03 10.55 4.66
CA GLY A 43 1.11 10.50 3.21
C GLY A 43 0.01 9.71 2.52
N VAL A 44 0.32 9.22 1.34
CA VAL A 44 -0.62 8.65 0.36
C VAL A 44 -1.36 7.44 0.90
N LEU A 45 -2.67 7.54 1.06
CA LEU A 45 -3.57 6.46 1.45
C LEU A 45 -4.72 6.35 0.44
N PRO A 46 -4.62 5.50 -0.58
CA PRO A 46 -5.74 5.25 -1.47
C PRO A 46 -6.87 4.55 -0.73
N VAL A 47 -8.07 5.07 -0.87
CA VAL A 47 -9.28 4.57 -0.19
C VAL A 47 -10.33 4.24 -1.24
N ALA A 48 -10.75 2.99 -1.28
CA ALA A 48 -11.76 2.49 -2.21
C ALA A 48 -13.17 2.72 -1.67
N LEU A 49 -14.04 3.23 -2.54
CA LEU A 49 -15.43 3.61 -2.26
C LEU A 49 -16.38 2.66 -3.02
N GLY A 50 -17.45 2.23 -2.36
CA GLY A 50 -18.52 1.46 -2.97
C GLY A 50 -18.02 0.15 -3.62
N LYS A 51 -18.33 -0.06 -4.89
CA LYS A 51 -17.92 -1.25 -5.65
C LYS A 51 -16.39 -1.35 -5.80
N ALA A 52 -15.67 -0.23 -5.81
CA ALA A 52 -14.19 -0.23 -5.91
C ALA A 52 -13.50 -0.89 -4.71
N THR A 53 -14.20 -1.15 -3.60
CA THR A 53 -13.64 -1.97 -2.49
C THR A 53 -13.20 -3.37 -2.94
N ARG A 54 -13.71 -3.86 -4.07
CA ARG A 54 -13.26 -5.10 -4.71
C ARG A 54 -11.84 -5.00 -5.31
N LEU A 55 -11.30 -3.77 -5.50
CA LEU A 55 -9.95 -3.52 -6.03
C LEU A 55 -8.88 -3.43 -4.93
N VAL A 56 -9.26 -3.45 -3.67
CA VAL A 56 -8.34 -3.20 -2.53
C VAL A 56 -7.10 -4.08 -2.59
N ASP A 57 -7.25 -5.37 -2.84
CA ASP A 57 -6.15 -6.34 -2.96
C ASP A 57 -5.23 -6.01 -4.17
N MET A 58 -5.81 -5.65 -5.32
CA MET A 58 -5.03 -5.30 -6.52
C MET A 58 -4.17 -4.05 -6.31
N ILE A 59 -4.69 -3.04 -5.60
CA ILE A 59 -3.96 -1.81 -5.26
C ILE A 59 -2.95 -2.09 -4.14
N THR A 60 -3.31 -2.92 -3.16
CA THR A 60 -2.43 -3.31 -2.06
C THR A 60 -1.19 -4.07 -2.55
N ASP A 61 -1.29 -4.79 -3.65
CA ASP A 61 -0.19 -5.56 -4.22
C ASP A 61 0.87 -4.70 -4.93
N LYS A 62 0.58 -3.44 -5.22
CA LYS A 62 1.54 -2.52 -5.88
C LYS A 62 2.69 -2.13 -4.97
N GLU A 63 3.80 -1.72 -5.55
CA GLU A 63 4.95 -1.13 -4.86
C GLU A 63 4.59 0.14 -4.10
N LYS A 64 5.39 0.49 -3.10
CA LYS A 64 5.27 1.72 -2.31
C LYS A 64 6.60 2.45 -2.26
N THR A 65 6.53 3.79 -2.32
CA THR A 65 7.69 4.64 -2.08
C THR A 65 7.48 5.45 -0.82
N TYR A 66 8.52 5.54 -0.01
CA TYR A 66 8.53 6.28 1.25
C TYR A 66 9.72 7.22 1.30
N GLU A 67 9.56 8.36 1.96
CA GLU A 67 10.65 9.12 2.54
C GLU A 67 10.65 8.89 4.05
N ALA A 68 11.77 8.48 4.59
CA ALA A 68 11.94 8.18 6.00
C ALA A 68 13.11 8.96 6.58
N VAL A 69 12.98 9.34 7.83
CA VAL A 69 14.10 9.79 8.65
C VAL A 69 14.41 8.69 9.65
N MET A 70 15.66 8.24 9.66
CA MET A 70 16.22 7.28 10.61
C MET A 70 17.08 8.03 11.62
N ARG A 71 16.95 7.69 12.90
CA ARG A 71 17.83 8.16 13.97
C ARG A 71 18.77 7.04 14.36
N LEU A 72 20.07 7.26 14.20
CA LEU A 72 21.12 6.36 14.69
C LEU A 72 21.32 6.53 16.20
N GLY A 73 21.84 5.48 16.82
CA GLY A 73 22.17 5.48 18.25
C GLY A 73 20.99 5.28 19.18
N VAL A 74 19.80 4.91 18.69
CA VAL A 74 18.62 4.66 19.52
C VAL A 74 17.95 3.35 19.10
N VAL A 75 17.64 2.49 20.07
CA VAL A 75 16.83 1.26 19.85
C VAL A 75 15.57 1.37 20.69
N THR A 76 14.41 1.11 20.09
CA THR A 76 13.12 1.11 20.77
C THR A 76 12.40 -0.22 20.56
N ASP A 77 11.44 -0.54 21.42
CA ASP A 77 10.62 -1.76 21.33
C ASP A 77 9.68 -1.77 20.13
N THR A 78 9.31 -0.61 19.60
CA THR A 78 8.47 -0.44 18.41
C THR A 78 9.26 -0.29 17.10
N GLN A 79 10.59 -0.11 17.18
CA GLN A 79 11.50 0.24 16.08
C GLN A 79 11.23 1.64 15.48
N ASP A 80 10.43 2.48 16.15
CA ASP A 80 10.19 3.90 15.87
C ASP A 80 10.25 4.71 17.17
N MET A 81 10.22 6.04 17.08
CA MET A 81 10.36 6.93 18.24
C MET A 81 9.09 7.02 19.11
N SER A 82 8.02 6.30 18.80
CA SER A 82 6.82 6.21 19.64
C SER A 82 6.95 5.18 20.77
N GLY A 83 7.94 4.30 20.70
CA GLY A 83 8.16 3.21 21.65
C GLY A 83 9.02 3.57 22.84
N THR A 84 9.16 2.61 23.74
CA THR A 84 10.08 2.71 24.87
C THR A 84 11.52 2.53 24.41
N VAL A 85 12.42 3.45 24.82
CA VAL A 85 13.85 3.34 24.51
C VAL A 85 14.44 2.16 25.29
N LEU A 86 15.04 1.22 24.58
CA LEU A 86 15.71 0.03 25.12
C LEU A 86 17.21 0.28 25.31
N SER A 87 17.83 1.00 24.36
CA SER A 87 19.21 1.44 24.46
C SER A 87 19.42 2.75 23.70
N GLN A 88 20.40 3.54 24.14
CA GLN A 88 20.79 4.78 23.49
C GLN A 88 22.29 5.02 23.63
N THR A 89 22.91 5.49 22.54
CA THR A 89 24.30 6.01 22.55
C THR A 89 24.34 7.36 21.85
N THR A 90 25.15 8.26 22.39
CA THR A 90 25.43 9.58 21.78
C THR A 90 26.75 9.58 21.00
N GLU A 91 27.59 8.58 21.23
CA GLU A 91 28.86 8.42 20.57
C GLU A 91 28.68 7.53 19.33
N LEU A 92 28.63 8.16 18.16
CA LEU A 92 28.53 7.47 16.89
C LEU A 92 29.93 7.44 16.24
N SER A 93 30.46 6.24 16.03
CA SER A 93 31.71 6.02 15.28
C SER A 93 31.47 5.67 13.83
N VAL A 94 30.25 5.89 13.32
CA VAL A 94 29.85 5.57 11.95
C VAL A 94 30.24 6.67 11.00
N THR A 95 30.92 6.33 9.92
CA THR A 95 31.25 7.24 8.80
C THR A 95 30.12 7.27 7.76
N GLU A 96 30.07 8.32 6.94
CA GLU A 96 29.12 8.39 5.82
C GLU A 96 29.33 7.25 4.80
N GLU A 97 30.59 6.86 4.56
CA GLU A 97 30.94 5.77 3.64
C GLU A 97 30.43 4.41 4.13
N GLU A 98 30.60 4.12 5.42
CA GLU A 98 30.06 2.90 6.04
C GLU A 98 28.54 2.88 5.99
N LEU A 99 27.89 4.01 6.30
CA LEU A 99 26.45 4.16 6.19
C LEU A 99 25.95 3.87 4.77
N CYS A 100 26.55 4.52 3.76
CA CYS A 100 26.18 4.32 2.34
C CYS A 100 26.35 2.86 1.91
N THR A 101 27.44 2.22 2.33
CA THR A 101 27.72 0.81 2.05
C THR A 101 26.68 -0.11 2.67
N VAL A 102 26.35 0.11 3.95
CA VAL A 102 25.36 -0.71 4.66
C VAL A 102 23.97 -0.50 4.06
N VAL A 103 23.53 0.74 3.82
CA VAL A 103 22.23 1.03 3.22
C VAL A 103 22.09 0.38 1.84
N SER A 104 23.10 0.50 0.98
CA SER A 104 23.12 -0.10 -0.36
C SER A 104 23.01 -1.63 -0.31
N SER A 105 23.52 -2.27 0.75
CA SER A 105 23.47 -3.73 0.92
C SER A 105 22.07 -4.30 1.15
N PHE A 106 21.07 -3.45 1.36
CA PHE A 106 19.66 -3.88 1.51
C PHE A 106 18.90 -3.89 0.18
N VAL A 107 19.44 -3.29 -0.89
CA VAL A 107 18.77 -3.30 -2.21
C VAL A 107 18.70 -4.72 -2.76
N GLY A 108 17.54 -5.12 -3.25
CA GLY A 108 17.25 -6.46 -3.76
C GLY A 108 16.33 -7.26 -2.84
N ASP A 109 16.43 -8.58 -2.92
CA ASP A 109 15.64 -9.51 -2.10
C ASP A 109 16.17 -9.56 -0.66
N TYR A 110 15.26 -9.42 0.29
CA TYR A 110 15.58 -9.40 1.71
C TYR A 110 14.58 -10.22 2.53
N MET A 111 15.09 -10.98 3.49
CA MET A 111 14.26 -11.76 4.43
C MET A 111 14.05 -10.96 5.72
N GLN A 112 12.99 -10.16 5.76
CA GLN A 112 12.68 -9.26 6.87
C GLN A 112 11.90 -9.98 7.98
N VAL A 113 12.33 -9.83 9.24
CA VAL A 113 11.58 -10.27 10.42
C VAL A 113 10.57 -9.18 10.78
N PRO A 114 9.25 -9.41 10.65
CA PRO A 114 8.25 -8.39 10.96
C PRO A 114 8.33 -7.91 12.41
N PRO A 115 8.04 -6.63 12.72
CA PRO A 115 8.04 -6.15 14.10
C PRO A 115 6.89 -6.74 14.91
N MET A 116 7.04 -6.78 16.25
CA MET A 116 5.96 -7.19 17.15
C MET A 116 4.74 -6.27 17.05
N TYR A 117 4.95 -4.98 16.86
CA TYR A 117 3.88 -4.00 16.64
C TYR A 117 3.40 -4.01 15.18
N SER A 118 2.80 -5.13 14.75
CA SER A 118 2.24 -5.28 13.40
C SER A 118 0.86 -5.93 13.42
N ALA A 119 0.10 -5.76 12.33
CA ALA A 119 -1.23 -6.35 12.16
C ALA A 119 -1.20 -7.84 11.73
N LEU A 120 -0.03 -8.44 11.61
CA LEU A 120 0.13 -9.85 11.29
C LEU A 120 -0.47 -10.72 12.40
N LYS A 121 -1.10 -11.83 12.00
CA LYS A 121 -1.71 -12.76 12.95
C LYS A 121 -0.79 -13.96 13.17
N VAL A 122 -0.62 -14.33 14.45
CA VAL A 122 -0.01 -15.59 14.88
C VAL A 122 -1.00 -16.26 15.81
N ASN A 123 -1.35 -17.52 15.52
CA ASN A 123 -2.36 -18.28 16.27
C ASN A 123 -3.70 -17.53 16.46
N GLY A 124 -4.15 -16.79 15.43
CA GLY A 124 -5.42 -16.06 15.41
C GLY A 124 -5.40 -14.68 16.08
N LYS A 125 -4.39 -14.33 16.90
CA LYS A 125 -4.21 -13.00 17.50
C LYS A 125 -3.25 -12.15 16.69
N LYS A 126 -3.46 -10.84 16.65
CA LYS A 126 -2.54 -9.90 15.99
C LYS A 126 -1.31 -9.69 16.85
N LEU A 127 -0.14 -9.55 16.21
CA LEU A 127 1.13 -9.37 16.92
C LEU A 127 1.13 -8.15 17.85
N TYR A 128 0.54 -7.03 17.42
CA TYR A 128 0.48 -5.84 18.27
C TYR A 128 -0.40 -6.04 19.53
N GLU A 129 -1.39 -6.94 19.49
CA GLU A 129 -2.21 -7.29 20.67
C GLU A 129 -1.35 -8.05 21.69
N LEU A 130 -0.54 -9.01 21.21
CA LEU A 130 0.40 -9.75 22.04
C LEU A 130 1.50 -8.84 22.61
N ALA A 131 2.02 -7.91 21.80
CA ALA A 131 3.00 -6.93 22.27
C ALA A 131 2.48 -6.07 23.42
N ARG A 132 1.23 -5.58 23.32
CA ARG A 132 0.56 -4.83 24.40
C ARG A 132 0.33 -5.65 25.66
N GLU A 133 0.20 -6.98 25.53
CA GLU A 133 0.14 -7.91 26.66
C GLU A 133 1.56 -8.22 27.25
N GLY A 134 2.62 -7.56 26.76
CA GLY A 134 4.01 -7.81 27.14
C GLY A 134 4.58 -9.14 26.65
N LYS A 135 3.91 -9.78 25.68
CA LYS A 135 4.31 -11.07 25.13
C LYS A 135 5.12 -10.90 23.85
N THR A 136 6.29 -11.52 23.81
CA THR A 136 7.09 -11.66 22.58
C THR A 136 6.90 -13.07 22.03
N VAL A 137 6.67 -13.18 20.72
CA VAL A 137 6.54 -14.45 20.02
C VAL A 137 7.55 -14.53 18.87
N GLU A 138 7.96 -15.74 18.54
CA GLU A 138 8.83 -15.98 17.39
C GLU A 138 8.11 -15.56 16.10
N ARG A 139 8.80 -14.81 15.26
CA ARG A 139 8.31 -14.31 13.97
C ARG A 139 9.17 -14.87 12.86
N LYS A 140 8.52 -15.55 11.92
CA LYS A 140 9.23 -16.07 10.75
C LYS A 140 9.60 -14.93 9.81
N PRO A 141 10.84 -14.88 9.30
CA PRO A 141 11.22 -13.94 8.25
C PRO A 141 10.29 -14.07 7.03
N ARG A 142 10.03 -12.95 6.37
CA ARG A 142 9.20 -12.88 5.16
C ARG A 142 9.99 -12.24 4.03
N PRO A 143 9.86 -12.75 2.81
CA PRO A 143 10.52 -12.16 1.67
C PRO A 143 9.90 -10.78 1.38
N VAL A 144 10.75 -9.78 1.24
CA VAL A 144 10.44 -8.43 0.75
C VAL A 144 11.49 -8.08 -0.30
N HIS A 145 11.17 -7.07 -1.12
CA HIS A 145 12.11 -6.58 -2.13
C HIS A 145 12.26 -5.07 -2.01
N PHE A 146 13.47 -4.60 -1.91
CA PHE A 146 13.83 -3.18 -1.99
C PHE A 146 14.31 -2.88 -3.41
N TYR A 147 13.47 -2.19 -4.19
CA TYR A 147 13.78 -1.84 -5.58
C TYR A 147 14.89 -0.79 -5.66
N GLU A 148 14.83 0.17 -4.72
CA GLU A 148 15.76 1.28 -4.65
C GLU A 148 15.80 1.85 -3.23
N ILE A 149 16.99 2.27 -2.78
CA ILE A 149 17.19 3.06 -1.56
C ILE A 149 18.17 4.18 -1.90
N GLU A 150 17.70 5.42 -1.78
CA GLU A 150 18.45 6.65 -2.05
C GLU A 150 18.63 7.45 -0.76
N ILE A 151 19.86 7.74 -0.37
CA ILE A 151 20.14 8.65 0.76
C ILE A 151 19.94 10.09 0.27
N LEU A 152 19.06 10.83 0.92
CA LEU A 152 18.72 12.21 0.57
C LEU A 152 19.51 13.23 1.38
N ASP A 153 19.81 12.93 2.64
CA ASP A 153 20.55 13.80 3.55
C ASP A 153 21.18 13.01 4.70
N ILE A 154 22.37 13.41 5.11
CA ILE A 154 23.08 12.86 6.28
C ILE A 154 23.42 14.02 7.22
N SER A 155 22.78 14.03 8.37
CA SER A 155 23.00 15.00 9.44
C SER A 155 23.01 14.25 10.77
N PHE A 156 24.08 13.50 11.06
CA PHE A 156 24.18 12.63 12.23
C PHE A 156 23.68 13.30 13.52
N PRO A 157 22.81 12.62 14.31
CA PRO A 157 22.40 11.22 14.22
C PRO A 157 21.24 10.93 13.24
N LEU A 158 20.77 11.90 12.45
CA LEU A 158 19.65 11.76 11.54
C LEU A 158 20.12 11.45 10.12
N VAL A 159 19.43 10.51 9.49
CA VAL A 159 19.65 10.13 8.08
C VAL A 159 18.31 10.11 7.37
N ARG A 160 18.16 10.94 6.34
CA ARG A 160 16.95 10.96 5.49
C ARG A 160 17.20 10.17 4.22
N PHE A 161 16.29 9.26 3.91
CA PHE A 161 16.39 8.44 2.71
C PHE A 161 15.02 8.22 2.07
N ARG A 162 15.04 7.94 0.76
CA ARG A 162 13.89 7.47 -0.01
C ARG A 162 14.03 5.99 -0.27
N VAL A 163 12.95 5.24 -0.16
CA VAL A 163 12.94 3.80 -0.43
C VAL A 163 11.70 3.40 -1.22
N THR A 164 11.91 2.64 -2.29
CA THR A 164 10.84 1.96 -3.04
C THR A 164 10.91 0.46 -2.75
N CYS A 165 9.80 -0.12 -2.30
CA CYS A 165 9.76 -1.50 -1.83
C CYS A 165 8.46 -2.22 -2.18
N SER A 166 8.50 -3.55 -2.07
CA SER A 166 7.35 -4.43 -2.25
C SER A 166 6.31 -4.28 -1.14
N LYS A 167 5.11 -4.82 -1.36
CA LYS A 167 4.08 -4.91 -0.31
C LYS A 167 4.57 -5.64 0.93
N GLY A 168 4.06 -5.25 2.08
CA GLY A 168 4.34 -5.93 3.37
C GLY A 168 5.69 -5.61 3.98
N THR A 169 6.45 -4.69 3.39
CA THR A 169 7.72 -4.20 3.93
C THR A 169 7.47 -3.23 5.10
N TYR A 170 8.24 -3.38 6.17
CA TYR A 170 8.23 -2.51 7.33
C TYR A 170 9.47 -1.60 7.30
N ILE A 171 9.27 -0.30 7.07
CA ILE A 171 10.37 0.67 7.01
C ILE A 171 11.00 0.87 8.39
N ARG A 172 10.23 0.73 9.48
CA ARG A 172 10.75 0.70 10.85
C ARG A 172 11.80 -0.40 11.04
N THR A 173 11.51 -1.59 10.52
CA THR A 173 12.44 -2.72 10.59
C THR A 173 13.66 -2.49 9.70
N LEU A 174 13.51 -1.86 8.54
CA LEU A 174 14.68 -1.48 7.72
C LEU A 174 15.61 -0.54 8.49
N CYS A 175 15.07 0.50 9.17
CA CYS A 175 15.86 1.40 10.01
C CYS A 175 16.58 0.63 11.13
N HIS A 176 15.87 -0.23 11.83
CA HIS A 176 16.42 -1.07 12.88
C HIS A 176 17.56 -1.97 12.37
N ASP A 177 17.33 -2.70 11.27
CA ASP A 177 18.29 -3.64 10.68
C ASP A 177 19.55 -2.92 10.14
N ILE A 178 19.41 -1.70 9.62
CA ILE A 178 20.54 -0.82 9.25
C ILE A 178 21.36 -0.48 10.50
N GLY A 179 20.69 -0.06 11.58
CA GLY A 179 21.37 0.28 12.84
C GLY A 179 22.09 -0.91 13.47
N GLU A 180 21.51 -2.11 13.41
CA GLU A 180 22.14 -3.34 13.87
C GLU A 180 23.40 -3.67 13.05
N LYS A 181 23.33 -3.54 11.71
CA LYS A 181 24.51 -3.75 10.85
C LYS A 181 25.63 -2.74 11.09
N LEU A 182 25.29 -1.50 11.43
CA LEU A 182 26.26 -0.46 11.79
C LEU A 182 26.77 -0.61 13.23
N GLY A 183 26.17 -1.47 14.04
CA GLY A 183 26.55 -1.71 15.43
C GLY A 183 26.20 -0.59 16.42
N CYS A 184 25.48 0.46 15.98
CA CYS A 184 25.08 1.58 16.83
C CYS A 184 23.60 1.55 17.21
N GLY A 185 22.78 0.70 16.58
CA GLY A 185 21.33 0.73 16.68
C GLY A 185 20.70 1.90 15.92
N ALA A 186 19.44 1.74 15.52
CA ALA A 186 18.65 2.82 14.93
C ALA A 186 17.15 2.59 15.14
N ALA A 187 16.39 3.69 15.09
CA ALA A 187 14.93 3.70 15.07
C ALA A 187 14.41 4.67 14.01
N MET A 188 13.20 4.42 13.50
CA MET A 188 12.55 5.32 12.57
C MET A 188 12.03 6.57 13.31
N GLU A 189 12.49 7.76 12.90
CA GLU A 189 12.06 9.05 13.44
C GLU A 189 10.75 9.53 12.83
N SER A 190 10.64 9.46 11.50
CA SER A 190 9.44 9.85 10.76
C SER A 190 9.29 9.08 9.47
N LEU A 191 8.05 9.01 8.96
CA LEU A 191 7.72 8.30 7.73
C LEU A 191 6.66 9.04 6.94
N LEU A 192 6.97 9.32 5.68
CA LEU A 192 6.05 9.86 4.70
C LEU A 192 5.91 8.88 3.53
N ARG A 193 4.73 8.28 3.33
CA ARG A 193 4.48 7.49 2.13
C ARG A 193 4.16 8.42 0.96
N THR A 194 5.07 8.51 0.00
CA THR A 194 4.97 9.43 -1.15
C THR A 194 4.24 8.81 -2.33
N LYS A 195 4.21 7.45 -2.43
CA LYS A 195 3.61 6.75 -3.57
C LYS A 195 3.04 5.38 -3.20
N VAL A 196 1.94 4.99 -3.83
CA VAL A 196 1.34 3.63 -3.82
C VAL A 196 0.93 3.29 -5.25
N GLY A 197 1.69 2.42 -5.94
CA GLY A 197 1.48 2.15 -7.36
C GLY A 197 1.48 3.44 -8.18
N ARG A 198 0.37 3.78 -8.82
CA ARG A 198 0.22 5.02 -9.61
C ARG A 198 -0.09 6.28 -8.78
N PHE A 199 -0.57 6.11 -7.55
CA PHE A 199 -1.04 7.21 -6.71
C PHE A 199 0.12 7.90 -6.00
N THR A 200 0.18 9.23 -6.08
CA THR A 200 1.24 10.09 -5.53
C THR A 200 0.67 11.09 -4.52
N LEU A 201 1.54 11.91 -3.93
CA LEU A 201 1.12 13.01 -3.05
C LEU A 201 0.31 14.07 -3.79
N ASP A 202 0.55 14.27 -5.10
CA ASP A 202 -0.18 15.26 -5.91
C ASP A 202 -1.64 14.85 -6.13
N ASP A 203 -1.94 13.55 -6.09
CA ASP A 203 -3.30 13.02 -6.17
C ASP A 203 -4.03 13.11 -4.83
N ALA A 204 -3.31 13.34 -3.72
CA ALA A 204 -3.82 13.18 -2.38
C ALA A 204 -4.39 14.48 -1.81
N ILE A 205 -5.59 14.39 -1.21
CA ILE A 205 -6.24 15.48 -0.49
C ILE A 205 -6.40 15.13 0.99
N THR A 206 -6.41 16.14 1.87
CA THR A 206 -6.65 15.95 3.31
C THR A 206 -8.12 15.62 3.59
N LEU A 207 -8.42 15.16 4.82
CA LEU A 207 -9.82 14.97 5.26
C LEU A 207 -10.59 16.30 5.24
N ALA A 208 -9.96 17.40 5.63
CA ALA A 208 -10.57 18.74 5.59
C ALA A 208 -10.90 19.17 4.16
N GLN A 209 -9.97 18.97 3.21
CA GLN A 209 -10.21 19.24 1.78
C GLN A 209 -11.31 18.34 1.20
N THR A 210 -11.41 17.09 1.68
CA THR A 210 -12.49 16.17 1.27
C THR A 210 -13.85 16.71 1.72
N GLU A 211 -13.96 17.16 2.97
CA GLU A 211 -15.19 17.74 3.52
C GLU A 211 -15.59 19.01 2.76
N GLU A 212 -14.63 19.90 2.48
CA GLU A 212 -14.84 21.08 1.66
C GLU A 212 -15.33 20.74 0.24
N ALA A 213 -14.74 19.71 -0.39
CA ALA A 213 -15.16 19.24 -1.72
C ALA A 213 -16.60 18.70 -1.73
N VAL A 214 -17.03 18.04 -0.65
CA VAL A 214 -18.43 17.59 -0.48
C VAL A 214 -19.35 18.80 -0.35
N GLN A 215 -19.01 19.78 0.52
CA GLN A 215 -19.81 21.00 0.71
C GLN A 215 -19.98 21.81 -0.59
N LYS A 216 -18.93 21.84 -1.43
CA LYS A 216 -18.94 22.50 -2.73
C LYS A 216 -19.60 21.68 -3.85
N GLY A 217 -19.99 20.43 -3.61
CA GLY A 217 -20.56 19.54 -4.62
C GLY A 217 -19.58 19.06 -5.70
N ILE A 218 -18.27 19.14 -5.45
CA ILE A 218 -17.21 18.78 -6.42
C ILE A 218 -16.47 17.48 -6.07
N ILE A 219 -16.92 16.74 -5.08
CA ILE A 219 -16.22 15.55 -4.59
C ILE A 219 -16.03 14.49 -5.67
N GLU A 220 -16.94 14.35 -6.62
CA GLU A 220 -16.83 13.36 -7.70
C GLU A 220 -15.61 13.60 -8.58
N SER A 221 -15.16 14.85 -8.77
CA SER A 221 -13.94 15.17 -9.50
C SER A 221 -12.65 14.75 -8.78
N LYS A 222 -12.74 14.35 -7.52
CA LYS A 222 -11.62 13.85 -6.69
C LYS A 222 -11.59 12.33 -6.60
N ILE A 223 -12.50 11.64 -7.28
CA ILE A 223 -12.64 10.19 -7.23
C ILE A 223 -12.27 9.62 -8.60
N LEU A 224 -11.23 8.78 -8.63
CA LEU A 224 -10.87 8.04 -9.83
C LEU A 224 -11.83 6.89 -10.03
N GLY A 225 -12.42 6.79 -11.22
CA GLY A 225 -13.34 5.71 -11.59
C GLY A 225 -12.65 4.34 -11.66
N ILE A 226 -13.44 3.27 -11.47
CA ILE A 226 -12.91 1.90 -11.48
C ILE A 226 -12.20 1.57 -12.80
N GLU A 227 -12.79 1.95 -13.94
CA GLU A 227 -12.21 1.69 -15.26
C GLU A 227 -10.90 2.46 -15.48
N GLU A 228 -10.80 3.68 -14.96
CA GLU A 228 -9.60 4.50 -15.03
C GLU A 228 -8.45 3.91 -14.19
N ILE A 229 -8.76 3.37 -13.00
CA ILE A 229 -7.78 2.69 -12.14
C ILE A 229 -7.19 1.47 -12.85
N LEU A 230 -8.00 0.80 -13.64
CA LEU A 230 -7.64 -0.42 -14.39
C LEU A 230 -7.11 -0.11 -15.80
N ALA A 231 -6.82 1.16 -16.15
CA ALA A 231 -6.44 1.55 -17.50
C ALA A 231 -5.17 0.86 -18.04
N GLU A 232 -4.33 0.34 -17.14
CA GLU A 232 -3.15 -0.47 -17.50
C GLU A 232 -3.49 -1.79 -18.20
N TYR A 233 -4.71 -2.32 -18.00
CA TYR A 233 -5.15 -3.57 -18.63
C TYR A 233 -5.83 -3.30 -19.97
N PRO A 234 -5.59 -4.14 -21.01
CA PRO A 234 -6.26 -4.01 -22.31
C PRO A 234 -7.79 -3.99 -22.17
N ARG A 235 -8.43 -3.15 -22.94
CA ARG A 235 -9.90 -3.06 -23.03
C ARG A 235 -10.39 -3.95 -24.15
N VAL A 236 -11.33 -4.82 -23.86
CA VAL A 236 -11.88 -5.83 -24.80
C VAL A 236 -13.39 -5.83 -24.65
N CYS A 237 -14.11 -5.78 -25.77
CA CYS A 237 -15.58 -5.86 -25.79
C CYS A 237 -16.06 -7.27 -26.15
N CYS A 238 -17.17 -7.70 -25.56
CA CYS A 238 -17.85 -8.90 -26.03
C CYS A 238 -18.79 -8.57 -27.22
N THR A 239 -19.19 -9.61 -27.94
CA THR A 239 -20.23 -9.49 -28.97
C THR A 239 -21.60 -9.35 -28.30
N LYS A 240 -22.63 -8.98 -29.08
CA LYS A 240 -24.00 -8.84 -28.59
C LYS A 240 -24.55 -10.15 -28.00
N GLU A 241 -24.17 -11.29 -28.57
CA GLU A 241 -24.53 -12.62 -28.06
C GLU A 241 -23.84 -12.90 -26.68
N GLY A 242 -22.69 -12.26 -26.41
CA GLY A 242 -21.97 -12.36 -25.15
C GLY A 242 -22.56 -11.53 -24.02
N ASP A 243 -23.33 -10.48 -24.31
CA ASP A 243 -23.81 -9.52 -23.32
C ASP A 243 -24.57 -10.16 -22.15
N ARG A 244 -25.46 -11.14 -22.45
CA ARG A 244 -26.20 -11.85 -21.40
C ARG A 244 -25.30 -12.64 -20.45
N LEU A 245 -24.27 -13.28 -21.00
CA LEU A 245 -23.29 -14.04 -20.18
C LEU A 245 -22.46 -13.07 -19.35
N LEU A 246 -21.99 -11.99 -19.96
CA LEU A 246 -21.21 -10.94 -19.29
C LEU A 246 -21.97 -10.30 -18.13
N ALA A 247 -23.22 -9.90 -18.35
CA ALA A 247 -24.07 -9.28 -17.33
C ALA A 247 -24.27 -10.15 -16.08
N ASN A 248 -24.22 -11.48 -16.25
CA ASN A 248 -24.33 -12.46 -15.17
C ASN A 248 -22.96 -12.91 -14.62
N GLY A 249 -21.83 -12.32 -15.06
CA GLY A 249 -20.49 -12.69 -14.63
C GLY A 249 -20.07 -14.11 -15.06
N ASN A 250 -20.61 -14.61 -16.17
CA ASN A 250 -20.27 -15.93 -16.68
C ASN A 250 -18.99 -15.90 -17.54
N PRO A 251 -18.29 -17.04 -17.67
CA PRO A 251 -17.17 -17.18 -18.61
C PRO A 251 -17.60 -16.98 -20.06
N LEU A 252 -16.74 -16.35 -20.87
CA LEU A 252 -16.94 -16.09 -22.29
C LEU A 252 -15.99 -16.93 -23.13
N VAL A 253 -16.52 -17.58 -24.19
CA VAL A 253 -15.67 -18.25 -25.20
C VAL A 253 -15.05 -17.21 -26.14
N GLN A 254 -13.93 -17.55 -26.77
CA GLN A 254 -13.20 -16.65 -27.68
C GLN A 254 -14.10 -16.06 -28.78
N ALA A 255 -15.01 -16.85 -29.32
CA ALA A 255 -15.93 -16.42 -30.40
C ALA A 255 -16.90 -15.30 -29.99
N LEU A 256 -17.09 -15.09 -28.68
CA LEU A 256 -17.95 -14.04 -28.13
C LEU A 256 -17.17 -12.77 -27.70
N VAL A 257 -15.89 -12.67 -28.04
CA VAL A 257 -15.00 -11.57 -27.60
C VAL A 257 -14.28 -11.01 -28.83
N ASP A 258 -14.25 -9.69 -28.94
CA ASP A 258 -13.73 -8.94 -30.09
C ASP A 258 -12.18 -8.83 -30.14
N ALA A 259 -11.47 -9.53 -29.25
CA ALA A 259 -10.01 -9.51 -29.22
C ALA A 259 -9.40 -10.87 -28.91
N GLN A 260 -8.12 -11.05 -29.30
CA GLN A 260 -7.36 -12.27 -29.07
C GLN A 260 -6.37 -12.17 -27.90
N GLU A 261 -6.54 -11.16 -27.02
CA GLU A 261 -5.66 -10.99 -25.87
C GLU A 261 -5.84 -12.13 -24.88
N LYS A 262 -4.80 -12.96 -24.73
CA LYS A 262 -4.79 -14.16 -23.87
C LYS A 262 -3.83 -14.02 -22.69
N ASN A 263 -3.05 -12.94 -22.64
CA ASN A 263 -2.05 -12.74 -21.61
C ASN A 263 -2.54 -11.76 -20.52
N GLY A 264 -2.46 -12.20 -19.27
CA GLY A 264 -2.77 -11.31 -18.13
C GLY A 264 -4.27 -11.02 -17.97
N TRP A 265 -4.55 -9.92 -17.32
CA TRP A 265 -5.91 -9.44 -17.07
C TRP A 265 -6.36 -8.48 -18.17
N ILE A 266 -7.65 -8.52 -18.49
CA ILE A 266 -8.30 -7.62 -19.44
C ILE A 266 -9.50 -6.93 -18.80
N ARG A 267 -9.82 -5.74 -19.27
CA ARG A 267 -11.07 -5.03 -18.95
C ARG A 267 -12.14 -5.49 -19.93
N MET A 268 -13.09 -6.29 -19.45
CA MET A 268 -14.18 -6.78 -20.29
C MET A 268 -15.33 -5.79 -20.28
N CYS A 269 -15.78 -5.42 -21.50
CA CYS A 269 -16.89 -4.51 -21.73
C CYS A 269 -18.02 -5.21 -22.50
N SER A 270 -19.25 -4.70 -22.38
CA SER A 270 -20.39 -5.11 -23.21
C SER A 270 -20.18 -4.72 -24.68
N SER A 271 -21.01 -5.23 -25.56
CA SER A 271 -21.03 -4.89 -27.00
C SER A 271 -21.23 -3.39 -27.24
N GLU A 272 -21.89 -2.68 -26.31
CA GLU A 272 -22.09 -1.22 -26.33
C GLU A 272 -20.95 -0.45 -25.65
N GLY A 273 -19.91 -1.13 -25.17
CA GLY A 273 -18.75 -0.54 -24.53
C GLY A 273 -18.88 -0.29 -23.02
N GLY A 274 -19.94 -0.70 -22.36
CA GLY A 274 -20.09 -0.58 -20.90
C GLY A 274 -19.12 -1.51 -20.18
N PHE A 275 -18.28 -0.96 -19.29
CA PHE A 275 -17.33 -1.75 -18.49
C PHE A 275 -18.06 -2.65 -17.49
N ALA A 276 -17.74 -3.95 -17.50
CA ALA A 276 -18.39 -4.96 -16.66
C ALA A 276 -17.44 -5.54 -15.59
N GLY A 277 -16.17 -5.74 -15.92
CA GLY A 277 -15.24 -6.37 -14.98
C GLY A 277 -13.87 -6.69 -15.55
N VAL A 278 -13.06 -7.31 -14.71
CA VAL A 278 -11.74 -7.85 -15.07
C VAL A 278 -11.89 -9.33 -15.34
N TYR A 279 -11.36 -9.78 -16.47
CA TYR A 279 -11.35 -11.15 -16.91
C TYR A 279 -9.93 -11.63 -17.19
N GLN A 280 -9.74 -12.95 -17.18
CA GLN A 280 -8.50 -13.60 -17.54
C GLN A 280 -8.76 -14.82 -18.40
N TRP A 281 -7.90 -15.06 -19.39
CA TRP A 281 -7.96 -16.26 -20.22
C TRP A 281 -7.51 -17.49 -19.42
N ASP A 282 -8.27 -18.58 -19.54
CA ASP A 282 -7.91 -19.90 -19.02
C ASP A 282 -7.67 -20.85 -20.22
N GLU A 283 -6.41 -21.20 -20.47
CA GLU A 283 -6.02 -22.05 -21.59
C GLU A 283 -6.62 -23.46 -21.50
N LYS A 284 -6.74 -24.03 -20.30
CA LYS A 284 -7.26 -25.39 -20.11
C LYS A 284 -8.74 -25.50 -20.47
N ARG A 285 -9.50 -24.42 -20.20
CA ARG A 285 -10.93 -24.34 -20.43
C ARG A 285 -11.29 -23.61 -21.72
N ASN A 286 -10.30 -22.98 -22.36
CA ASN A 286 -10.43 -22.22 -23.60
C ASN A 286 -11.52 -21.12 -23.48
N ARG A 287 -11.51 -20.35 -22.39
CA ARG A 287 -12.50 -19.31 -22.07
C ARG A 287 -11.88 -18.19 -21.23
N TYR A 288 -12.48 -17.00 -21.33
CA TYR A 288 -12.24 -15.90 -20.39
C TYR A 288 -13.07 -16.09 -19.13
N PHE A 289 -12.44 -16.12 -17.97
CA PHE A 289 -13.11 -16.22 -16.68
C PHE A 289 -13.12 -14.88 -15.97
N PRO A 290 -14.20 -14.52 -15.26
CA PRO A 290 -14.26 -13.32 -14.45
C PRO A 290 -13.30 -13.44 -13.26
N VAL A 291 -12.43 -12.43 -13.10
CA VAL A 291 -11.60 -12.24 -11.93
C VAL A 291 -12.34 -11.36 -10.91
N LYS A 292 -12.92 -10.25 -11.41
CA LYS A 292 -13.73 -9.31 -10.60
C LYS A 292 -14.81 -8.68 -11.46
N MET A 293 -16.03 -8.61 -10.93
CA MET A 293 -17.18 -7.93 -11.55
C MET A 293 -17.54 -6.67 -10.77
N PHE A 294 -18.11 -5.65 -11.46
CA PHE A 294 -18.43 -4.35 -10.86
C PHE A 294 -19.87 -3.89 -11.10
#